data_04c91541901ef0aa1f79bb702be1ba38
#
_entry.id   04c91541901ef0aa1f79bb702be1ba38
#
_cell.length_a   1.000
_cell.length_b   1.000
_cell.length_c   1.000
_cell.angle_alpha   90.00
_cell.angle_beta   90.00
_cell.angle_gamma   90.00
#
_symmetry.space_group_name_H-M   'P 1'
#
loop_
_entity.id
_entity.type
_entity.pdbx_description
1 polymer ?
#
loop_
_entity_poly.entity_id
_entity_poly.type
_entity_poly.pdbx_seq_one_letter_code
_entity_poly.pdbx_strand_id
1 'polypeptide(L)'
;MSRYFPKDQLSWQQAAVRGGTVMDKSVVWEGDYDIRSAFFRMPQGMNIPTHTHPKWVQVMVLEGAMQVETETEETILIEAGGCYFVEAGDTHTEKAIEDSLLLVTQGEDRLGGH
;
A
#
# COMPACT_ATOMS: atom_id res chain seq x y z
N MET A 1 -22.67 -4.97 -9.48
CA MET A 1 -23.18 -3.85 -8.68
C MET A 1 -22.06 -2.91 -8.28
N SER A 2 -22.26 -1.63 -8.46
CA SER A 2 -21.23 -0.65 -8.10
C SER A 2 -21.03 -0.56 -6.59
N ARG A 3 -19.83 -0.12 -6.17
CA ARG A 3 -19.48 0.02 -4.76
C ARG A 3 -19.03 1.45 -4.51
N TYR A 4 -19.29 1.96 -3.32
CA TYR A 4 -19.00 3.36 -2.97
C TYR A 4 -18.28 3.40 -1.63
N PHE A 5 -17.27 4.25 -1.53
CA PHE A 5 -16.38 4.29 -0.37
C PHE A 5 -16.20 5.72 0.16
N PRO A 6 -17.28 6.31 0.73
CA PRO A 6 -17.13 7.62 1.38
C PRO A 6 -16.10 7.51 2.49
N LYS A 7 -15.23 8.49 2.60
CA LYS A 7 -14.10 8.49 3.53
C LYS A 7 -14.51 8.17 4.97
N ASP A 8 -15.67 8.69 5.39
CA ASP A 8 -16.16 8.54 6.77
C ASP A 8 -16.85 7.20 7.01
N GLN A 9 -16.99 6.38 5.99
CA GLN A 9 -17.76 5.14 6.05
C GLN A 9 -16.92 3.91 5.69
N LEU A 10 -15.61 4.03 5.70
CA LEU A 10 -14.72 2.91 5.41
C LEU A 10 -14.77 1.89 6.54
N SER A 11 -14.77 0.60 6.18
CA SER A 11 -14.74 -0.50 7.16
C SER A 11 -13.30 -0.94 7.35
N TRP A 12 -12.75 -0.68 8.51
CA TRP A 12 -11.35 -0.98 8.80
C TRP A 12 -11.19 -2.33 9.51
N GLN A 13 -10.16 -3.06 9.12
CA GLN A 13 -9.77 -4.30 9.76
C GLN A 13 -8.24 -4.37 9.81
N GLN A 14 -7.71 -5.13 10.72
CA GLN A 14 -6.27 -5.33 10.79
C GLN A 14 -5.83 -6.37 9.77
N ALA A 15 -4.73 -6.12 9.11
CA ALA A 15 -4.18 -7.03 8.12
C ALA A 15 -2.66 -7.03 8.17
N ALA A 16 -2.07 -8.20 8.04
CA ALA A 16 -0.62 -8.32 7.88
C ALA A 16 -0.28 -8.12 6.41
N VAL A 17 0.76 -7.34 6.15
CA VAL A 17 1.29 -7.14 4.81
C VAL A 17 2.65 -7.82 4.69
N ARG A 18 3.25 -7.76 3.49
CA ARG A 18 4.58 -8.35 3.28
C ARG A 18 5.57 -7.74 4.27
N GLY A 19 6.45 -8.58 4.80
CA GLY A 19 7.36 -8.19 5.86
C GLY A 19 6.78 -8.33 7.25
N GLY A 20 5.50 -8.70 7.39
CA GLY A 20 4.87 -8.99 8.67
C GLY A 20 4.29 -7.80 9.43
N THR A 21 4.41 -6.60 8.89
CA THR A 21 3.81 -5.41 9.51
C THR A 21 2.28 -5.52 9.49
N VAL A 22 1.66 -5.25 10.64
CA VAL A 22 0.19 -5.25 10.75
C VAL A 22 -0.29 -3.82 10.70
N MET A 23 -1.29 -3.56 9.86
CA MET A 23 -1.85 -2.21 9.70
C MET A 23 -3.34 -2.26 9.44
N ASP A 24 -4.00 -1.11 9.55
CA ASP A 24 -5.42 -1.00 9.26
C ASP A 24 -5.63 -1.00 7.75
N LYS A 25 -6.56 -1.83 7.31
CA LYS A 25 -6.90 -2.02 5.90
C LYS A 25 -8.40 -1.93 5.70
N SER A 26 -8.81 -1.25 4.65
CA SER A 26 -10.20 -1.22 4.22
C SER A 26 -10.26 -1.60 2.75
N VAL A 27 -10.86 -2.75 2.46
CA VAL A 27 -10.88 -3.32 1.10
C VAL A 27 -11.82 -2.54 0.18
N VAL A 28 -11.32 -2.18 -1.00
CA VAL A 28 -12.14 -1.65 -2.10
C VAL A 28 -12.58 -2.80 -3.01
N TRP A 29 -11.63 -3.60 -3.45
CA TRP A 29 -11.90 -4.70 -4.37
C TRP A 29 -10.83 -5.77 -4.27
N GLU A 30 -11.26 -7.02 -4.34
CA GLU A 30 -10.34 -8.15 -4.51
C GLU A 30 -11.13 -9.35 -5.04
N GLY A 31 -10.48 -10.23 -5.78
CA GLY A 31 -11.07 -11.47 -6.27
C GLY A 31 -11.38 -11.49 -7.76
N ASP A 32 -11.58 -10.35 -8.41
CA ASP A 32 -11.89 -10.26 -9.83
C ASP A 32 -11.01 -9.23 -10.52
N TYR A 33 -11.01 -9.25 -11.86
CA TYR A 33 -10.27 -8.30 -12.71
C TYR A 33 -8.76 -8.37 -12.54
N ASP A 34 -8.24 -9.41 -11.89
CA ASP A 34 -6.82 -9.60 -11.64
C ASP A 34 -6.16 -8.44 -10.89
N ILE A 35 -6.93 -7.74 -10.08
CA ILE A 35 -6.43 -6.66 -9.24
C ILE A 35 -6.97 -6.76 -7.82
N ARG A 36 -6.24 -6.12 -6.91
CA ARG A 36 -6.72 -5.84 -5.56
C ARG A 36 -6.52 -4.37 -5.27
N SER A 37 -7.46 -3.77 -4.55
CA SER A 37 -7.36 -2.38 -4.17
C SER A 37 -7.89 -2.20 -2.75
N ALA A 38 -7.18 -1.45 -1.93
CA ALA A 38 -7.57 -1.21 -0.54
C ALA A 38 -6.97 0.10 -0.03
N PHE A 39 -7.67 0.70 0.91
CA PHE A 39 -7.11 1.78 1.71
C PHE A 39 -6.28 1.20 2.84
N PHE A 40 -5.19 1.87 3.19
CA PHE A 40 -4.36 1.53 4.35
C PHE A 40 -4.09 2.77 5.17
N ARG A 41 -4.05 2.60 6.49
CA ARG A 41 -3.58 3.63 7.41
C ARG A 41 -2.22 3.23 7.94
N MET A 42 -1.26 4.15 7.82
CA MET A 42 0.07 3.95 8.38
C MET A 42 0.37 5.10 9.34
N PRO A 43 0.34 4.84 10.66
CA PRO A 43 0.74 5.86 11.64
C PRO A 43 2.18 6.30 11.43
N GLN A 44 2.48 7.55 11.81
CA GLN A 44 3.82 8.10 11.76
C GLN A 44 4.83 7.13 12.40
N GLY A 45 5.91 6.88 11.70
CA GLY A 45 6.99 6.01 12.15
C GLY A 45 6.81 4.54 11.80
N MET A 46 5.62 4.14 11.34
CA MET A 46 5.42 2.76 10.91
C MET A 46 6.30 2.46 9.71
N ASN A 47 6.95 1.31 9.74
CA ASN A 47 7.89 0.89 8.71
C ASN A 47 7.51 -0.47 8.16
N ILE A 48 7.51 -0.59 6.84
CA ILE A 48 7.40 -1.88 6.18
C ILE A 48 8.81 -2.27 5.76
N PRO A 49 9.38 -3.33 6.37
CA PRO A 49 10.76 -3.70 6.05
C PRO A 49 10.92 -4.16 4.61
N THR A 50 12.16 -4.34 4.20
CA THR A 50 12.49 -4.76 2.84
C THR A 50 11.64 -5.93 2.39
N HIS A 51 10.98 -5.77 1.25
CA HIS A 51 10.11 -6.80 0.70
C HIS A 51 10.04 -6.68 -0.82
N THR A 52 9.56 -7.76 -1.44
CA THR A 52 9.40 -7.86 -2.89
C THR A 52 8.00 -8.37 -3.17
N HIS A 53 7.35 -7.83 -4.19
CA HIS A 53 6.04 -8.30 -4.63
C HIS A 53 6.16 -9.08 -5.93
N PRO A 54 5.40 -10.19 -6.09
CA PRO A 54 5.41 -10.94 -7.37
C PRO A 54 4.68 -10.20 -8.49
N LYS A 55 3.84 -9.25 -8.15
CA LYS A 55 3.08 -8.43 -9.11
C LYS A 55 3.35 -6.95 -8.82
N TRP A 56 2.98 -6.09 -9.77
CA TRP A 56 3.12 -4.65 -9.61
C TRP A 56 2.24 -4.10 -8.47
N VAL A 57 2.66 -2.98 -7.89
CA VAL A 57 1.91 -2.29 -6.84
C VAL A 57 1.95 -0.79 -7.11
N GLN A 58 0.79 -0.15 -7.05
CA GLN A 58 0.69 1.30 -7.13
C GLN A 58 0.16 1.84 -5.80
N VAL A 59 0.84 2.82 -5.25
CA VAL A 59 0.45 3.44 -3.98
C VAL A 59 0.20 4.92 -4.21
N MET A 60 -1.03 5.34 -3.94
CA MET A 60 -1.41 6.76 -3.96
C MET A 60 -1.41 7.27 -2.52
N VAL A 61 -0.67 8.33 -2.25
CA VAL A 61 -0.66 8.97 -0.94
C VAL A 61 -1.79 9.99 -0.90
N LEU A 62 -2.83 9.70 -0.12
CA LEU A 62 -4.00 10.57 -0.01
C LEU A 62 -3.82 11.61 1.09
N GLU A 63 -3.20 11.23 2.20
CA GLU A 63 -2.88 12.10 3.31
C GLU A 63 -1.51 11.70 3.87
N GLY A 64 -0.78 12.65 4.41
CA GLY A 64 0.51 12.38 5.02
C GLY A 64 1.66 12.36 4.03
N ALA A 65 2.68 11.58 4.33
CA ALA A 65 3.88 11.47 3.51
C ALA A 65 4.57 10.12 3.72
N MET A 66 5.03 9.54 2.63
CA MET A 66 5.75 8.27 2.64
C MET A 66 7.18 8.44 2.18
N GLN A 67 8.08 7.74 2.83
CA GLN A 67 9.47 7.65 2.40
C GLN A 67 9.71 6.24 1.88
N VAL A 68 10.18 6.16 0.64
CA VAL A 68 10.48 4.87 -0.02
C VAL A 68 11.98 4.79 -0.24
N GLU A 69 12.58 3.69 0.19
CA GLU A 69 13.99 3.43 -0.08
C GLU A 69 14.07 2.29 -1.08
N THR A 70 14.74 2.54 -2.20
CA THR A 70 14.87 1.58 -3.29
C THR A 70 16.06 0.64 -3.05
N GLU A 71 16.16 -0.42 -3.86
CA GLU A 71 17.28 -1.37 -3.76
C GLU A 71 18.62 -0.75 -4.12
N THR A 72 18.65 0.41 -4.78
CA THR A 72 19.86 1.17 -5.05
C THR A 72 20.16 2.19 -3.95
N GLU A 73 19.48 2.08 -2.81
CA GLU A 73 19.61 2.96 -1.65
C GLU A 73 19.21 4.40 -1.92
N GLU A 74 18.45 4.63 -2.99
CA GLU A 74 17.87 5.94 -3.25
C GLU A 74 16.67 6.13 -2.33
N THR A 75 16.55 7.29 -1.71
CA THR A 75 15.45 7.64 -0.82
C THR A 75 14.56 8.65 -1.51
N ILE A 76 13.27 8.33 -1.61
CA ILE A 76 12.29 9.17 -2.29
C ILE A 76 11.17 9.52 -1.31
N LEU A 77 10.83 10.80 -1.22
CA LEU A 77 9.72 11.28 -0.41
C LEU A 77 8.52 11.53 -1.32
N ILE A 78 7.40 10.90 -0.99
CA ILE A 78 6.14 11.10 -1.71
C ILE A 78 5.12 11.69 -0.74
N GLU A 79 4.70 12.92 -1.00
CA GLU A 79 3.73 13.65 -0.18
C GLU A 79 2.31 13.43 -0.71
N ALA A 80 1.32 13.87 0.07
CA ALA A 80 -0.09 13.75 -0.30
C ALA A 80 -0.35 14.30 -1.70
N GLY A 81 -1.08 13.55 -2.50
CA GLY A 81 -1.33 13.86 -3.91
C GLY A 81 -0.36 13.17 -4.87
N GLY A 82 0.74 12.64 -4.37
CA GLY A 82 1.69 11.89 -5.18
C GLY A 82 1.41 10.40 -5.15
N CYS A 83 2.09 9.67 -6.02
CA CYS A 83 2.00 8.22 -6.00
C CYS A 83 3.33 7.59 -6.42
N TYR A 84 3.49 6.32 -6.11
CA TYR A 84 4.63 5.56 -6.62
C TYR A 84 4.15 4.21 -7.15
N PHE A 85 4.86 3.74 -8.15
CA PHE A 85 4.57 2.49 -8.83
C PHE A 85 5.79 1.58 -8.70
N VAL A 86 5.58 0.40 -8.15
CA VAL A 86 6.63 -0.59 -7.94
C VAL A 86 6.40 -1.74 -8.90
N GLU A 87 7.37 -2.00 -9.77
CA GLU A 87 7.27 -3.09 -10.72
C GLU A 87 7.43 -4.44 -10.02
N ALA A 88 6.88 -5.48 -10.64
CA ALA A 88 7.04 -6.83 -10.12
C ALA A 88 8.51 -7.17 -9.97
N GLY A 89 8.87 -7.70 -8.81
CA GLY A 89 10.25 -8.11 -8.53
C GLY A 89 11.15 -7.05 -7.93
N ASP A 90 10.72 -5.78 -7.93
CA ASP A 90 11.52 -4.73 -7.31
C ASP A 90 11.48 -4.83 -5.79
N THR A 91 12.59 -4.53 -5.16
CA THR A 91 12.73 -4.58 -3.71
C THR A 91 12.75 -3.16 -3.15
N HIS A 92 12.01 -2.94 -2.08
CA HIS A 92 11.98 -1.63 -1.43
C HIS A 92 11.62 -1.73 0.05
N THR A 93 11.84 -0.63 0.78
CA THR A 93 11.30 -0.41 2.12
C THR A 93 10.42 0.82 2.09
N GLU A 94 9.44 0.87 3.00
CA GLU A 94 8.52 1.99 3.09
C GLU A 94 8.39 2.44 4.55
N LYS A 95 8.30 3.76 4.75
CA LYS A 95 8.12 4.32 6.08
C LYS A 95 7.16 5.51 6.02
N ALA A 96 6.22 5.54 6.94
CA ALA A 96 5.33 6.69 7.09
C ALA A 96 6.07 7.79 7.86
N ILE A 97 6.29 8.92 7.22
CA ILE A 97 6.92 10.09 7.84
C ILE A 97 5.91 10.84 8.71
N GLU A 98 4.65 10.80 8.32
CA GLU A 98 3.52 11.36 9.04
C GLU A 98 2.41 10.30 9.07
N ASP A 99 1.37 10.52 9.86
CA ASP A 99 0.18 9.67 9.78
C ASP A 99 -0.33 9.72 8.34
N SER A 100 -0.40 8.57 7.69
CA SER A 100 -0.68 8.50 6.26
C SER A 100 -1.91 7.67 5.95
N LEU A 101 -2.65 8.12 4.94
CA LEU A 101 -3.75 7.37 4.34
C LEU A 101 -3.35 7.09 2.90
N LEU A 102 -3.35 5.81 2.53
CA LEU A 102 -2.91 5.34 1.23
C LEU A 102 -4.04 4.62 0.51
N LEU A 103 -4.05 4.72 -0.82
CA LEU A 103 -4.85 3.83 -1.65
C LEU A 103 -3.88 2.97 -2.44
N VAL A 104 -3.91 1.67 -2.19
CA VAL A 104 -3.00 0.71 -2.80
C VAL A 104 -3.76 -0.14 -3.79
N THR A 105 -3.32 -0.13 -5.05
CA THR A 105 -3.87 -0.98 -6.11
C THR A 105 -2.74 -1.86 -6.63
N GLN A 106 -2.98 -3.15 -6.73
CA GLN A 106 -1.92 -4.07 -7.11
C GLN A 106 -2.46 -5.20 -7.97
N GLY A 107 -1.57 -5.79 -8.78
CA GLY A 107 -1.88 -7.00 -9.51
C GLY A 107 -2.18 -8.11 -8.51
N GLU A 108 -3.20 -8.93 -8.79
CA GLU A 108 -3.57 -10.00 -7.89
C GLU A 108 -2.66 -11.20 -8.06
N ASP A 109 -2.11 -11.66 -6.94
CA ASP A 109 -1.36 -12.90 -6.89
C ASP A 109 -2.30 -13.99 -6.41
N ARG A 110 -2.86 -14.73 -7.37
CA ARG A 110 -3.82 -15.79 -7.07
C ARG A 110 -3.18 -17.03 -6.46
N LEU A 111 -1.86 -17.12 -6.50
CA LEU A 111 -1.16 -18.33 -6.08
C LEU A 111 -0.58 -18.25 -4.68
N GLY A 112 -0.56 -17.10 -4.06
CA GLY A 112 0.14 -17.04 -2.80
C GLY A 112 -0.16 -15.88 -1.90
N GLY A 113 -1.19 -15.22 -2.12
CA GLY A 113 -1.50 -14.06 -1.30
C GLY A 113 -0.49 -12.94 -1.51
N HIS A 114 -0.32 -12.15 -0.51
CA HIS A 114 0.34 -10.84 -0.66
C HIS A 114 1.80 -10.87 -0.34
#